data_23b82b0666e5d803457788a4349182b9
#
_entry.id   23b82b0666e5d803457788a4349182b9
#
_cell.length_a   1.000
_cell.length_b   1.000
_cell.length_c   1.000
_cell.angle_alpha   90.00
_cell.angle_beta   90.00
_cell.angle_gamma   90.00
#
_symmetry.space_group_name_H-M   'P 1'
#
loop_
_entity.id
_entity.type
_entity.pdbx_description
1 polymer ?
#
loop_
_entity_poly.entity_id
_entity_poly.type
_entity_poly.pdbx_seq_one_letter_code
_entity_poly.pdbx_strand_id
1 'polypeptide(L)'
;LERVRADKPDILLVSGDLTKDGEQECHAALAKQLQQLQQDIPGLKIYVINGNHDIRNYNAKNFNTPDGKAVPATRTHPEDFKRIYDFVYSDPTVIATFTPAAGNEAGSLSYVARPVEGLTIIAMDTCRYSKENTSNGTDEHETSGAISADLEKWVIEQTAAAKARGDLVIGLEHHGLVPHFDVEPTILPMYLVNGYERIAQEYADAGMSVVFTGHMHAVDIAAMTTKAGNTFYDIETGSALTY
;
A
#
# COMPACT_ATOMS: atom_id res chain seq x y z
N LEU A 1 -16.32 -3.08 7.65
CA LEU A 1 -16.96 -3.63 6.44
C LEU A 1 -18.46 -3.31 6.36
N GLU A 2 -19.19 -3.16 7.50
CA GLU A 2 -20.62 -2.77 7.50
C GLU A 2 -20.83 -1.40 6.85
N ARG A 3 -19.96 -0.43 7.12
CA ARG A 3 -19.99 0.89 6.50
C ARG A 3 -19.87 0.79 4.97
N VAL A 4 -18.96 -0.04 4.46
CA VAL A 4 -18.81 -0.27 3.02
C VAL A 4 -20.07 -0.84 2.40
N ARG A 5 -20.76 -1.78 3.09
CA ARG A 5 -22.06 -2.31 2.65
C ARG A 5 -23.17 -1.26 2.61
N ALA A 6 -23.15 -0.33 3.58
CA ALA A 6 -24.13 0.76 3.63
C ALA A 6 -23.88 1.80 2.54
N ASP A 7 -22.65 2.22 2.33
CA ASP A 7 -22.25 3.29 1.41
C ASP A 7 -22.18 2.81 -0.04
N LYS A 8 -21.95 1.52 -0.29
CA LYS A 8 -21.85 0.87 -1.62
C LYS A 8 -20.94 1.64 -2.58
N PRO A 9 -19.68 1.85 -2.25
CA PRO A 9 -18.75 2.55 -3.13
C PRO A 9 -18.49 1.74 -4.41
N ASP A 10 -18.09 2.42 -5.49
CA ASP A 10 -17.62 1.76 -6.71
C ASP A 10 -16.19 1.21 -6.55
N ILE A 11 -15.38 1.87 -5.72
CA ILE A 11 -13.98 1.52 -5.50
C ILE A 11 -13.68 1.55 -3.98
N LEU A 12 -13.01 0.51 -3.51
CA LEU A 12 -12.45 0.43 -2.16
C LEU A 12 -10.92 0.34 -2.25
N LEU A 13 -10.24 1.30 -1.64
CA LEU A 13 -8.78 1.29 -1.47
C LEU A 13 -8.45 0.86 -0.04
N VAL A 14 -7.44 0.00 0.12
CA VAL A 14 -6.97 -0.45 1.42
C VAL A 14 -5.46 -0.25 1.49
N SER A 15 -5.02 0.68 2.33
CA SER A 15 -3.68 1.26 2.36
C SER A 15 -2.67 0.49 3.24
N GLY A 16 -2.84 -0.81 3.41
CA GLY A 16 -1.88 -1.66 4.14
C GLY A 16 -2.28 -1.94 5.58
N ASP A 17 -1.38 -2.64 6.29
CA ASP A 17 -1.58 -3.17 7.65
C ASP A 17 -2.90 -3.96 7.78
N LEU A 18 -3.05 -4.90 6.86
CA LEU A 18 -4.24 -5.72 6.69
C LEU A 18 -4.41 -6.73 7.82
N THR A 19 -3.32 -7.02 8.51
CA THR A 19 -3.27 -7.91 9.67
C THR A 19 -2.41 -7.30 10.77
N LYS A 20 -2.46 -7.86 11.97
CA LYS A 20 -1.70 -7.33 13.09
C LYS A 20 -0.19 -7.53 12.90
N ASP A 21 0.22 -8.74 12.54
CA ASP A 21 1.64 -9.10 12.43
C ASP A 21 1.90 -10.07 11.24
N GLY A 22 1.19 -9.93 10.13
CA GLY A 22 1.43 -10.69 8.91
C GLY A 22 1.03 -12.18 9.01
N GLU A 23 0.10 -12.52 9.91
CA GLU A 23 -0.39 -13.89 10.05
C GLU A 23 -1.14 -14.33 8.78
N GLN A 24 -0.67 -15.39 8.14
CA GLN A 24 -1.23 -15.86 6.88
C GLN A 24 -2.72 -16.23 6.99
N GLU A 25 -3.14 -16.79 8.15
CA GLU A 25 -4.54 -17.11 8.42
C GLU A 25 -5.42 -15.86 8.53
N CYS A 26 -4.88 -14.76 9.11
CA CYS A 26 -5.59 -13.49 9.22
C CYS A 26 -5.76 -12.84 7.86
N HIS A 27 -4.73 -12.85 7.02
CA HIS A 27 -4.82 -12.41 5.62
C HIS A 27 -5.87 -13.20 4.85
N ALA A 28 -5.87 -14.54 4.97
CA ALA A 28 -6.85 -15.38 4.29
C ALA A 28 -8.29 -15.09 4.75
N ALA A 29 -8.49 -14.83 6.06
CA ALA A 29 -9.78 -14.45 6.60
C ALA A 29 -10.26 -13.09 6.06
N LEU A 30 -9.38 -12.09 6.02
CA LEU A 30 -9.71 -10.77 5.47
C LEU A 30 -10.00 -10.86 3.97
N ALA A 31 -9.17 -11.56 3.20
CA ALA A 31 -9.37 -11.74 1.76
C ALA A 31 -10.75 -12.34 1.46
N LYS A 32 -11.17 -13.34 2.23
CA LYS A 32 -12.52 -13.91 2.12
C LYS A 32 -13.62 -12.90 2.40
N GLN A 33 -13.44 -12.03 3.40
CA GLN A 33 -14.40 -10.97 3.71
C GLN A 33 -14.48 -9.91 2.60
N LEU A 34 -13.35 -9.54 2.00
CA LEU A 34 -13.30 -8.61 0.87
C LEU A 34 -13.96 -9.20 -0.38
N GLN A 35 -13.71 -10.47 -0.69
CA GLN A 35 -14.40 -11.19 -1.77
C GLN A 35 -15.92 -11.27 -1.52
N GLN A 36 -16.35 -11.46 -0.27
CA GLN A 36 -17.77 -11.42 0.06
C GLN A 36 -18.37 -10.02 -0.17
N LEU A 37 -17.64 -8.93 0.12
CA LEU A 37 -18.09 -7.59 -0.22
C LEU A 37 -18.31 -7.38 -1.72
N GLN A 38 -17.43 -7.94 -2.57
CA GLN A 38 -17.62 -7.87 -4.03
C GLN A 38 -18.89 -8.62 -4.48
N GLN A 39 -19.25 -9.70 -3.79
CA GLN A 39 -20.51 -10.41 -4.04
C GLN A 39 -21.72 -9.61 -3.56
N ASP A 40 -21.62 -8.99 -2.38
CA ASP A 40 -22.69 -8.19 -1.76
C ASP A 40 -22.94 -6.87 -2.51
N ILE A 41 -21.90 -6.32 -3.17
CA ILE A 41 -21.93 -5.03 -3.88
C ILE A 41 -21.47 -5.25 -5.33
N PRO A 42 -22.39 -5.58 -6.25
CA PRO A 42 -22.04 -5.82 -7.64
C PRO A 42 -21.35 -4.61 -8.28
N GLY A 43 -20.20 -4.83 -8.90
CA GLY A 43 -19.39 -3.79 -9.53
C GLY A 43 -18.31 -3.17 -8.64
N LEU A 44 -18.31 -3.44 -7.33
CA LEU A 44 -17.25 -2.98 -6.43
C LEU A 44 -15.88 -3.50 -6.88
N LYS A 45 -14.96 -2.56 -7.09
CA LYS A 45 -13.53 -2.84 -7.31
C LYS A 45 -12.77 -2.64 -6.01
N ILE A 46 -11.92 -3.60 -5.66
CA ILE A 46 -11.12 -3.56 -4.43
C ILE A 46 -9.65 -3.60 -4.81
N TYR A 47 -8.88 -2.67 -4.29
CA TYR A 47 -7.42 -2.61 -4.45
C TYR A 47 -6.77 -2.57 -3.06
N VAL A 48 -5.83 -3.45 -2.84
CA VAL A 48 -5.08 -3.55 -1.57
C VAL A 48 -3.59 -3.40 -1.84
N ILE A 49 -2.89 -2.80 -0.92
CA ILE A 49 -1.43 -2.84 -0.84
C ILE A 49 -1.03 -3.34 0.54
N ASN A 50 0.18 -3.85 0.70
CA ASN A 50 0.70 -4.26 2.00
C ASN A 50 1.17 -3.07 2.84
N GLY A 51 1.07 -3.20 4.16
CA GLY A 51 1.73 -2.35 5.14
C GLY A 51 2.96 -3.05 5.74
N ASN A 52 3.65 -2.34 6.63
CA ASN A 52 4.87 -2.85 7.25
C ASN A 52 4.62 -4.05 8.18
N HIS A 53 3.42 -4.21 8.71
CA HIS A 53 3.05 -5.37 9.52
C HIS A 53 2.80 -6.64 8.69
N ASP A 54 2.49 -6.53 7.41
CA ASP A 54 1.89 -7.61 6.61
C ASP A 54 2.87 -8.66 6.08
N ILE A 55 4.14 -8.27 5.83
CA ILE A 55 5.11 -9.11 5.13
C ILE A 55 6.30 -9.44 6.02
N ARG A 56 6.66 -10.75 6.10
CA ARG A 56 7.83 -11.28 6.82
C ARG A 56 7.94 -10.85 8.29
N ASN A 57 6.82 -10.55 8.92
CA ASN A 57 6.80 -10.07 10.29
C ASN A 57 7.11 -11.22 11.27
N TYR A 58 8.20 -11.09 12.01
CA TYR A 58 8.64 -12.11 12.99
C TYR A 58 7.75 -12.17 14.22
N ASN A 59 6.86 -11.19 14.44
CA ASN A 59 5.91 -11.17 15.54
C ASN A 59 4.64 -11.99 15.28
N ALA A 60 4.46 -12.54 14.06
CA ALA A 60 3.29 -13.33 13.70
C ALA A 60 3.02 -14.45 14.71
N LYS A 61 1.85 -14.43 15.35
CA LYS A 61 1.47 -15.35 16.42
C LYS A 61 0.04 -15.86 16.28
N ASN A 62 -0.15 -17.12 16.60
CA ASN A 62 -1.46 -17.73 16.76
C ASN A 62 -1.80 -17.82 18.26
N PHE A 63 -2.93 -17.23 18.64
CA PHE A 63 -3.48 -17.24 20.00
C PHE A 63 -4.60 -18.28 20.18
N ASN A 64 -5.03 -18.93 19.10
CA ASN A 64 -6.07 -19.96 19.13
C ASN A 64 -5.46 -21.32 19.52
N THR A 65 -4.94 -21.40 20.73
CA THR A 65 -4.31 -22.58 21.31
C THR A 65 -5.12 -23.09 22.50
N PRO A 66 -5.09 -24.40 22.84
CA PRO A 66 -5.89 -24.97 23.94
C PRO A 66 -5.63 -24.34 25.31
N ASP A 67 -4.41 -23.83 25.54
CA ASP A 67 -4.02 -23.18 26.80
C ASP A 67 -3.99 -21.63 26.69
N GLY A 68 -4.42 -21.07 25.56
CA GLY A 68 -4.46 -19.64 25.30
C GLY A 68 -3.08 -18.96 25.16
N LYS A 69 -2.00 -19.74 25.11
CA LYS A 69 -0.65 -19.17 24.94
C LYS A 69 -0.36 -18.92 23.48
N ALA A 70 0.28 -17.79 23.20
CA ALA A 70 0.73 -17.45 21.86
C ALA A 70 1.82 -18.41 21.38
N VAL A 71 1.65 -18.93 20.18
CA VAL A 71 2.67 -19.71 19.46
C VAL A 71 3.01 -19.01 18.12
N PRO A 72 4.20 -19.23 17.55
CA PRO A 72 4.51 -18.68 16.23
C PRO A 72 3.45 -19.08 15.19
N ALA A 73 3.01 -18.13 14.38
CA ALA A 73 2.13 -18.37 13.22
C ALA A 73 2.95 -18.43 11.93
N THR A 74 2.32 -18.95 10.88
CA THR A 74 2.89 -18.88 9.52
C THR A 74 2.91 -17.43 9.06
N ARG A 75 4.09 -16.93 8.72
CA ARG A 75 4.30 -15.58 8.18
C ARG A 75 3.87 -15.50 6.74
N THR A 76 3.40 -14.33 6.32
CA THR A 76 3.08 -14.05 4.93
C THR A 76 4.33 -13.55 4.21
N HIS A 77 4.68 -14.17 3.08
CA HIS A 77 5.72 -13.74 2.16
C HIS A 77 5.07 -13.03 0.95
N PRO A 78 5.84 -12.30 0.12
CA PRO A 78 5.26 -11.58 -1.02
C PRO A 78 4.45 -12.48 -1.97
N GLU A 79 4.92 -13.69 -2.25
CA GLU A 79 4.20 -14.67 -3.07
C GLU A 79 2.91 -15.17 -2.41
N ASP A 80 2.91 -15.32 -1.08
CA ASP A 80 1.70 -15.67 -0.32
C ASP A 80 0.67 -14.56 -0.38
N PHE A 81 1.11 -13.30 -0.22
CA PHE A 81 0.25 -12.13 -0.32
C PHE A 81 -0.44 -12.07 -1.68
N LYS A 82 0.31 -12.19 -2.78
CA LYS A 82 -0.27 -12.25 -4.13
C LYS A 82 -1.26 -13.40 -4.29
N ARG A 83 -0.94 -14.57 -3.77
CA ARG A 83 -1.82 -15.75 -3.82
C ARG A 83 -3.10 -15.56 -3.01
N ILE A 84 -3.01 -14.98 -1.82
CA ILE A 84 -4.17 -14.74 -0.95
C ILE A 84 -5.09 -13.66 -1.53
N TYR A 85 -4.52 -12.59 -2.08
CA TYR A 85 -5.24 -11.50 -2.72
C TYR A 85 -5.29 -11.63 -4.25
N ASP A 86 -5.27 -12.85 -4.77
CA ASP A 86 -5.31 -13.12 -6.22
C ASP A 86 -6.51 -12.45 -6.91
N PHE A 87 -7.63 -12.33 -6.25
CA PHE A 87 -8.81 -11.62 -6.78
C PHE A 87 -8.55 -10.12 -7.08
N VAL A 88 -7.47 -9.53 -6.52
CA VAL A 88 -6.98 -8.19 -6.88
C VAL A 88 -5.97 -8.30 -8.01
N TYR A 89 -4.91 -9.11 -7.83
CA TYR A 89 -3.80 -9.20 -8.79
C TYR A 89 -4.19 -9.81 -10.14
N SER A 90 -5.23 -10.64 -10.18
CA SER A 90 -5.79 -11.25 -11.40
C SER A 90 -7.03 -10.50 -11.92
N ASP A 91 -7.47 -9.40 -11.28
CA ASP A 91 -8.59 -8.60 -11.80
C ASP A 91 -8.21 -8.01 -13.16
N PRO A 92 -9.09 -8.10 -14.17
CA PRO A 92 -8.82 -7.57 -15.53
C PRO A 92 -8.51 -6.06 -15.59
N THR A 93 -8.82 -5.32 -14.53
CA THR A 93 -8.47 -3.89 -14.41
C THR A 93 -7.01 -3.67 -14.03
N VAL A 94 -6.31 -4.69 -13.50
CA VAL A 94 -4.86 -4.62 -13.26
C VAL A 94 -4.13 -4.81 -14.59
N ILE A 95 -3.49 -3.74 -15.05
CA ILE A 95 -2.90 -3.65 -16.39
C ILE A 95 -1.38 -3.79 -16.40
N ALA A 96 -0.72 -3.66 -15.26
CA ALA A 96 0.72 -3.84 -15.11
C ALA A 96 1.08 -4.20 -13.66
N THR A 97 2.16 -4.96 -13.49
CA THR A 97 2.77 -5.26 -12.19
C THR A 97 4.26 -4.95 -12.24
N PHE A 98 4.80 -4.44 -11.14
CA PHE A 98 6.23 -4.23 -11.05
C PHE A 98 6.96 -5.56 -10.79
N THR A 99 8.09 -5.75 -11.48
CA THR A 99 8.97 -6.88 -11.26
C THR A 99 10.35 -6.34 -10.89
N PRO A 100 10.79 -6.49 -9.63
CA PRO A 100 12.11 -6.04 -9.22
C PRO A 100 13.23 -6.83 -9.91
N ALA A 101 14.44 -6.31 -9.85
CA ALA A 101 15.62 -7.02 -10.35
C ALA A 101 15.78 -8.39 -9.67
N ALA A 102 16.39 -9.34 -10.38
CA ALA A 102 16.56 -10.71 -9.89
C ALA A 102 17.29 -10.70 -8.53
N GLY A 103 16.71 -11.41 -7.56
CA GLY A 103 17.23 -11.51 -6.20
C GLY A 103 16.75 -10.41 -5.25
N ASN A 104 15.99 -9.42 -5.75
CA ASN A 104 15.33 -8.39 -4.95
C ASN A 104 13.81 -8.63 -4.91
N GLU A 105 13.18 -8.37 -3.78
CA GLU A 105 11.73 -8.48 -3.58
C GLU A 105 11.09 -7.11 -3.28
N ALA A 106 11.90 -6.08 -3.02
CA ALA A 106 11.42 -4.74 -2.67
C ALA A 106 10.51 -4.17 -3.77
N GLY A 107 9.32 -3.76 -3.38
CA GLY A 107 8.33 -3.22 -4.30
C GLY A 107 7.59 -4.27 -5.13
N SER A 108 7.84 -5.57 -4.96
CA SER A 108 7.29 -6.64 -5.81
C SER A 108 5.76 -6.74 -5.78
N LEU A 109 5.12 -6.16 -4.77
CA LEU A 109 3.67 -6.13 -4.63
C LEU A 109 3.00 -4.94 -5.34
N SER A 110 3.80 -4.07 -5.99
CA SER A 110 3.29 -2.90 -6.70
C SER A 110 2.60 -3.27 -8.02
N TYR A 111 1.53 -2.56 -8.33
CA TYR A 111 0.77 -2.76 -9.56
C TYR A 111 0.06 -1.48 -10.02
N VAL A 112 -0.42 -1.49 -11.27
CA VAL A 112 -1.25 -0.44 -11.86
C VAL A 112 -2.60 -1.02 -12.19
N ALA A 113 -3.66 -0.36 -11.75
CA ALA A 113 -5.03 -0.68 -12.10
C ALA A 113 -5.70 0.47 -12.85
N ARG A 114 -6.61 0.14 -13.77
CA ARG A 114 -7.46 1.08 -14.50
C ARG A 114 -8.93 0.66 -14.32
N PRO A 115 -9.56 1.00 -13.17
CA PRO A 115 -10.89 0.53 -12.84
C PRO A 115 -11.97 0.99 -13.81
N VAL A 116 -11.81 2.20 -14.33
CA VAL A 116 -12.70 2.83 -15.33
C VAL A 116 -11.87 3.68 -16.29
N GLU A 117 -12.45 4.03 -17.42
CA GLU A 117 -11.85 4.98 -18.34
C GLU A 117 -11.65 6.34 -17.65
N GLY A 118 -10.47 6.94 -17.82
CA GLY A 118 -10.13 8.22 -17.20
C GLY A 118 -9.54 8.13 -15.80
N LEU A 119 -9.39 6.94 -15.21
CA LEU A 119 -8.80 6.77 -13.87
C LEU A 119 -7.73 5.65 -13.86
N THR A 120 -6.53 5.99 -13.44
CA THR A 120 -5.45 5.04 -13.15
C THR A 120 -5.08 5.11 -11.67
N ILE A 121 -4.98 3.94 -11.04
CA ILE A 121 -4.50 3.74 -9.67
C ILE A 121 -3.13 3.06 -9.75
N ILE A 122 -2.13 3.62 -9.07
CA ILE A 122 -0.80 3.02 -8.93
C ILE A 122 -0.63 2.61 -7.46
N ALA A 123 -0.70 1.32 -7.20
CA ALA A 123 -0.43 0.77 -5.88
C ALA A 123 1.07 0.52 -5.73
N MET A 124 1.67 1.08 -4.69
CA MET A 124 3.12 1.10 -4.45
C MET A 124 3.47 0.40 -3.15
N ASP A 125 4.24 -0.64 -3.24
CA ASP A 125 4.78 -1.36 -2.09
C ASP A 125 6.02 -0.62 -1.57
N THR A 126 5.83 0.14 -0.52
CA THR A 126 6.84 0.98 0.13
C THR A 126 7.50 0.28 1.33
N CYS A 127 7.14 -0.98 1.62
CA CYS A 127 7.58 -1.65 2.83
C CYS A 127 8.99 -2.24 2.72
N ARG A 128 9.71 -2.24 3.83
CA ARG A 128 11.09 -2.72 3.94
C ARG A 128 11.11 -4.07 4.62
N TYR A 129 11.05 -5.12 3.85
CA TYR A 129 11.02 -6.52 4.31
C TYR A 129 12.04 -7.42 3.59
N SER A 130 12.77 -6.89 2.62
CA SER A 130 13.83 -7.60 1.91
C SER A 130 15.21 -7.20 2.42
N LYS A 131 16.22 -8.06 2.19
CA LYS A 131 17.60 -7.83 2.64
C LYS A 131 18.19 -6.52 2.12
N GLU A 132 17.78 -6.09 0.93
CA GLU A 132 18.27 -4.87 0.33
C GLU A 132 17.73 -3.62 1.01
N ASN A 133 16.59 -3.74 1.68
CA ASN A 133 15.88 -2.61 2.31
C ASN A 133 15.96 -2.63 3.83
N THR A 134 16.37 -3.73 4.45
CA THR A 134 16.46 -3.81 5.92
C THR A 134 17.78 -3.26 6.43
N SER A 135 17.76 -2.46 7.49
CA SER A 135 18.95 -1.83 8.06
C SER A 135 19.92 -2.83 8.68
N ASN A 136 19.43 -3.98 9.11
CA ASN A 136 20.22 -5.05 9.74
C ASN A 136 20.60 -6.19 8.75
N GLY A 137 20.18 -6.09 7.48
CA GLY A 137 20.47 -7.10 6.45
C GLY A 137 19.75 -8.43 6.66
N THR A 138 18.68 -8.47 7.44
CA THR A 138 17.83 -9.65 7.64
C THR A 138 16.58 -9.57 6.77
N ASP A 139 15.83 -10.66 6.68
CA ASP A 139 14.53 -10.69 5.97
C ASP A 139 13.37 -10.21 6.85
N GLU A 140 13.67 -9.60 7.98
CA GLU A 140 12.66 -9.10 8.90
C GLU A 140 12.05 -7.78 8.41
N HIS A 141 10.79 -7.56 8.77
CA HIS A 141 10.10 -6.31 8.46
C HIS A 141 10.69 -5.13 9.24
N GLU A 142 10.57 -3.94 8.67
CA GLU A 142 10.90 -2.67 9.32
C GLU A 142 9.69 -1.73 9.27
N THR A 143 9.62 -0.82 10.25
CA THR A 143 8.54 0.18 10.32
C THR A 143 8.66 1.24 9.22
N SER A 144 9.89 1.60 8.83
CA SER A 144 10.16 2.66 7.86
C SER A 144 9.82 2.25 6.42
N GLY A 145 9.35 3.21 5.62
CA GLY A 145 9.10 3.03 4.20
C GLY A 145 10.30 3.38 3.31
N ALA A 146 10.43 2.70 2.17
CA ALA A 146 11.39 3.05 1.13
C ALA A 146 10.87 2.65 -0.25
N ILE A 147 11.27 3.42 -1.26
CA ILE A 147 11.02 3.13 -2.68
C ILE A 147 12.37 2.96 -3.37
N SER A 148 12.58 1.82 -4.04
CA SER A 148 13.80 1.60 -4.81
C SER A 148 13.84 2.49 -6.04
N ALA A 149 15.04 2.83 -6.52
CA ALA A 149 15.17 3.65 -7.73
C ALA A 149 14.49 3.03 -8.97
N ASP A 150 14.47 1.70 -9.07
CA ASP A 150 13.79 1.00 -10.16
C ASP A 150 12.25 1.11 -10.04
N LEU A 151 11.71 0.98 -8.83
CA LEU A 151 10.27 1.15 -8.60
C LEU A 151 9.86 2.61 -8.84
N GLU A 152 10.63 3.58 -8.34
CA GLU A 152 10.36 5.00 -8.54
C GLU A 152 10.31 5.35 -10.04
N LYS A 153 11.32 4.92 -10.79
CA LYS A 153 11.36 5.10 -12.24
C LYS A 153 10.13 4.47 -12.91
N TRP A 154 9.78 3.24 -12.53
CA TRP A 154 8.61 2.56 -13.06
C TRP A 154 7.31 3.32 -12.75
N VAL A 155 7.12 3.83 -11.52
CA VAL A 155 5.95 4.64 -11.15
C VAL A 155 5.84 5.89 -12.01
N ILE A 156 6.96 6.61 -12.23
CA ILE A 156 7.00 7.79 -13.11
C ILE A 156 6.59 7.43 -14.54
N GLU A 157 7.13 6.34 -15.09
CA GLU A 157 6.79 5.86 -16.43
C GLU A 157 5.30 5.48 -16.56
N GLN A 158 4.74 4.79 -15.56
CA GLN A 158 3.31 4.43 -15.52
C GLN A 158 2.42 5.67 -15.39
N THR A 159 2.84 6.64 -14.57
CA THR A 159 2.15 7.93 -14.43
C THR A 159 2.12 8.69 -15.74
N ALA A 160 3.25 8.82 -16.41
CA ALA A 160 3.35 9.48 -17.71
C ALA A 160 2.49 8.80 -18.79
N ALA A 161 2.50 7.46 -18.82
CA ALA A 161 1.67 6.68 -19.73
C ALA A 161 0.16 6.87 -19.47
N ALA A 162 -0.25 6.95 -18.19
CA ALA A 162 -1.63 7.22 -17.81
C ALA A 162 -2.05 8.64 -18.22
N LYS A 163 -1.19 9.63 -17.96
CA LYS A 163 -1.44 11.03 -18.36
C LYS A 163 -1.55 11.18 -19.89
N ALA A 164 -0.73 10.45 -20.65
CA ALA A 164 -0.81 10.45 -22.11
C ALA A 164 -2.16 9.90 -22.64
N ARG A 165 -2.84 9.05 -21.86
CA ARG A 165 -4.21 8.59 -22.14
C ARG A 165 -5.29 9.56 -21.69
N GLY A 166 -4.94 10.62 -20.96
CA GLY A 166 -5.88 11.55 -20.34
C GLY A 166 -6.44 11.09 -19.00
N ASP A 167 -5.87 10.05 -18.36
CA ASP A 167 -6.33 9.55 -17.09
C ASP A 167 -5.95 10.49 -15.93
N LEU A 168 -6.82 10.60 -14.93
CA LEU A 168 -6.44 11.04 -13.59
C LEU A 168 -5.59 9.93 -12.97
N VAL A 169 -4.49 10.30 -12.31
CA VAL A 169 -3.59 9.33 -11.66
C VAL A 169 -3.62 9.55 -10.16
N ILE A 170 -3.93 8.49 -9.42
CA ILE A 170 -3.88 8.44 -7.96
C ILE A 170 -2.93 7.34 -7.49
N GLY A 171 -2.22 7.57 -6.40
CA GLY A 171 -1.39 6.61 -5.72
C GLY A 171 -2.15 5.89 -4.59
N LEU A 172 -1.72 4.68 -4.28
CA LEU A 172 -2.11 3.91 -3.10
C LEU A 172 -0.86 3.30 -2.49
N GLU A 173 -0.53 3.65 -1.26
CA GLU A 173 0.62 3.10 -0.55
C GLU A 173 0.41 3.12 0.97
N HIS A 174 1.38 2.62 1.73
CA HIS A 174 1.23 2.55 3.18
C HIS A 174 1.85 3.75 3.90
N HIS A 175 3.08 4.12 3.55
CA HIS A 175 3.80 5.22 4.20
C HIS A 175 3.53 6.56 3.52
N GLY A 176 3.58 7.67 4.29
CA GLY A 176 3.30 9.01 3.78
C GLY A 176 4.38 9.56 2.83
N LEU A 177 3.96 10.42 1.89
CA LEU A 177 4.83 11.19 1.00
C LEU A 177 4.82 12.69 1.30
N VAL A 178 3.86 13.17 2.08
CA VAL A 178 3.82 14.57 2.53
C VAL A 178 3.62 14.58 4.03
N PRO A 179 4.47 15.25 4.82
CA PRO A 179 4.27 15.35 6.26
C PRO A 179 2.90 15.96 6.61
N HIS A 180 2.19 15.33 7.54
CA HIS A 180 0.89 15.78 8.01
C HIS A 180 0.98 16.85 9.09
N PHE A 181 2.17 17.02 9.70
CA PHE A 181 2.48 18.11 10.65
C PHE A 181 3.97 18.45 10.65
N ASP A 182 4.29 19.70 10.98
CA ASP A 182 5.62 20.30 10.78
C ASP A 182 6.79 19.50 11.40
N VAL A 183 6.59 18.84 12.54
CA VAL A 183 7.65 18.13 13.25
C VAL A 183 7.68 16.62 12.95
N GLU A 184 6.77 16.11 12.15
CA GLU A 184 6.69 14.69 11.81
C GLU A 184 8.02 14.13 11.28
N PRO A 185 8.71 14.77 10.33
CA PRO A 185 9.98 14.25 9.80
C PRO A 185 11.07 14.13 10.86
N THR A 186 10.93 14.84 11.98
CA THR A 186 11.92 14.84 13.07
C THR A 186 11.60 13.83 14.14
N ILE A 187 10.33 13.70 14.53
CA ILE A 187 9.93 12.87 15.68
C ILE A 187 9.38 11.50 15.29
N LEU A 188 8.84 11.40 14.08
CA LEU A 188 8.22 10.18 13.53
C LEU A 188 8.66 9.90 12.08
N PRO A 189 9.97 9.98 11.75
CA PRO A 189 10.43 9.82 10.36
C PRO A 189 10.08 8.46 9.76
N MET A 190 9.80 7.45 10.58
CA MET A 190 9.44 6.12 10.12
C MET A 190 8.05 6.04 9.48
N TYR A 191 7.20 7.06 9.65
CA TYR A 191 5.88 7.08 9.01
C TYR A 191 5.94 7.60 7.57
N LEU A 192 7.04 8.24 7.20
CA LEU A 192 7.27 8.74 5.84
C LEU A 192 8.18 7.80 5.04
N VAL A 193 8.02 7.81 3.73
CA VAL A 193 8.94 7.16 2.80
C VAL A 193 10.30 7.85 2.87
N ASN A 194 11.38 7.08 2.91
CA ASN A 194 12.74 7.63 2.86
C ASN A 194 12.94 8.47 1.58
N GLY A 195 13.27 9.76 1.74
CA GLY A 195 13.41 10.70 0.63
C GLY A 195 12.08 11.21 0.07
N TYR A 196 11.03 11.16 0.85
CA TYR A 196 9.66 11.56 0.50
C TYR A 196 9.56 12.91 -0.22
N GLU A 197 10.30 13.94 0.22
CA GLU A 197 10.27 15.29 -0.38
C GLU A 197 10.57 15.27 -1.88
N ARG A 198 11.62 14.55 -2.27
CA ARG A 198 12.04 14.43 -3.67
C ARG A 198 11.05 13.57 -4.44
N ILE A 199 10.66 12.43 -3.90
CA ILE A 199 9.76 11.47 -4.53
C ILE A 199 8.39 12.12 -4.79
N ALA A 200 7.82 12.81 -3.79
CA ALA A 200 6.55 13.51 -3.94
C ALA A 200 6.61 14.60 -5.04
N GLN A 201 7.73 15.36 -5.13
CA GLN A 201 7.92 16.32 -6.21
C GLN A 201 7.95 15.63 -7.58
N GLU A 202 8.72 14.55 -7.74
CA GLU A 202 8.85 13.83 -9.00
C GLU A 202 7.53 13.18 -9.43
N TYR A 203 6.76 12.61 -8.49
CA TYR A 203 5.44 12.04 -8.79
C TYR A 203 4.43 13.11 -9.19
N ALA A 204 4.39 14.22 -8.46
CA ALA A 204 3.53 15.36 -8.81
C ALA A 204 3.86 15.97 -10.18
N ASP A 205 5.15 16.12 -10.48
CA ASP A 205 5.60 16.68 -11.76
C ASP A 205 5.39 15.69 -12.92
N ALA A 206 5.39 14.39 -12.66
CA ALA A 206 4.97 13.37 -13.62
C ALA A 206 3.45 13.37 -13.87
N GLY A 207 2.64 13.92 -12.94
CA GLY A 207 1.20 14.08 -13.08
C GLY A 207 0.33 13.27 -12.14
N MET A 208 0.89 12.64 -11.11
CA MET A 208 0.11 12.09 -9.99
C MET A 208 -0.33 13.26 -9.10
N SER A 209 -1.62 13.34 -8.77
CA SER A 209 -2.16 14.50 -8.02
C SER A 209 -2.50 14.19 -6.57
N VAL A 210 -2.68 12.92 -6.23
CA VAL A 210 -3.07 12.48 -4.89
C VAL A 210 -2.52 11.09 -4.62
N VAL A 211 -2.14 10.84 -3.37
CA VAL A 211 -1.85 9.50 -2.85
C VAL A 211 -2.75 9.24 -1.64
N PHE A 212 -3.21 8.00 -1.50
CA PHE A 212 -3.88 7.50 -0.30
C PHE A 212 -2.89 6.67 0.50
N THR A 213 -2.72 7.04 1.77
CA THR A 213 -1.74 6.45 2.69
C THR A 213 -2.42 5.92 3.95
N GLY A 214 -1.66 5.27 4.82
CA GLY A 214 -2.09 4.76 6.11
C GLY A 214 -1.00 4.94 7.16
N HIS A 215 -0.72 3.91 7.95
CA HIS A 215 0.40 3.80 8.88
C HIS A 215 0.26 4.62 10.18
N MET A 216 -0.06 5.90 10.12
CA MET A 216 -0.17 6.75 11.31
C MET A 216 -1.51 6.59 12.06
N HIS A 217 -2.48 5.86 11.48
CA HIS A 217 -3.81 5.64 12.05
C HIS A 217 -4.62 6.94 12.29
N ALA A 218 -4.31 8.00 11.59
CA ALA A 218 -5.03 9.26 11.64
C ALA A 218 -5.87 9.45 10.37
N VAL A 219 -6.76 10.43 10.36
CA VAL A 219 -7.48 10.87 9.17
C VAL A 219 -7.11 12.33 8.97
N ASP A 220 -6.31 12.59 7.94
CA ASP A 220 -5.85 13.93 7.63
C ASP A 220 -5.58 14.10 6.13
N ILE A 221 -5.43 15.33 5.68
CA ILE A 221 -5.07 15.67 4.31
C ILE A 221 -3.93 16.68 4.35
N ALA A 222 -2.76 16.25 3.92
CA ALA A 222 -1.60 17.11 3.71
C ALA A 222 -1.47 17.48 2.23
N ALA A 223 -0.82 18.61 1.95
CA ALA A 223 -0.56 19.03 0.58
C ALA A 223 0.80 19.72 0.46
N MET A 224 1.43 19.51 -0.69
CA MET A 224 2.61 20.25 -1.10
C MET A 224 2.43 20.82 -2.51
N THR A 225 3.18 21.89 -2.80
CA THR A 225 3.26 22.43 -4.16
C THR A 225 4.70 22.33 -4.65
N THR A 226 4.89 21.72 -5.82
CA THR A 226 6.22 21.56 -6.41
C THR A 226 6.78 22.88 -6.91
N LYS A 227 8.08 22.91 -7.23
CA LYS A 227 8.70 24.07 -7.87
C LYS A 227 8.12 24.39 -9.25
N ALA A 228 7.54 23.40 -9.92
CA ALA A 228 6.82 23.56 -11.19
C ALA A 228 5.39 24.08 -11.02
N GLY A 229 4.89 24.21 -9.79
CA GLY A 229 3.55 24.70 -9.48
C GLY A 229 2.47 23.61 -9.44
N ASN A 230 2.84 22.33 -9.49
CA ASN A 230 1.91 21.23 -9.34
C ASN A 230 1.58 20.99 -7.87
N THR A 231 0.29 20.79 -7.54
CA THR A 231 -0.14 20.43 -6.18
C THR A 231 -0.28 18.93 -6.07
N PHE A 232 0.25 18.38 -4.96
CA PHE A 232 0.18 16.97 -4.61
C PHE A 232 -0.46 16.85 -3.22
N TYR A 233 -1.44 15.97 -3.10
CA TYR A 233 -2.15 15.70 -1.85
C TYR A 233 -1.79 14.32 -1.33
N ASP A 234 -1.52 14.23 -0.04
CA ASP A 234 -1.44 13.00 0.72
C ASP A 234 -2.70 12.89 1.59
N ILE A 235 -3.49 11.84 1.38
CA ILE A 235 -4.72 11.58 2.12
C ILE A 235 -4.47 10.38 3.02
N GLU A 236 -4.21 10.67 4.28
CA GLU A 236 -4.01 9.65 5.27
C GLU A 236 -5.35 9.06 5.73
N THR A 237 -5.41 7.74 5.73
CA THR A 237 -6.61 6.98 6.09
C THR A 237 -6.46 6.39 7.49
N GLY A 238 -7.46 6.59 8.32
CA GLY A 238 -7.49 6.06 9.69
C GLY A 238 -7.57 4.54 9.73
N SER A 239 -7.10 3.97 10.84
CA SER A 239 -7.21 2.54 11.10
C SER A 239 -8.67 2.12 11.30
N ALA A 240 -9.05 0.99 10.72
CA ALA A 240 -10.38 0.41 10.91
C ALA A 240 -10.55 -0.30 12.27
N LEU A 241 -9.45 -0.55 13.01
CA LEU A 241 -9.43 -1.36 14.22
C LEU A 241 -8.88 -0.63 15.46
N THR A 242 -8.24 0.52 15.28
CA THR A 242 -7.72 1.36 16.38
C THR A 242 -8.49 2.66 16.46
N TYR A 243 -8.77 3.10 17.69
CA TYR A 243 -9.51 4.31 18.01
C TYR A 243 -8.59 5.37 18.58
#